data_d996a0ead2766635ebf73d9faf78e4eb
#
_entry.id   d996a0ead2766635ebf73d9faf78e4eb
#
_cell.length_a   1.000
_cell.length_b   1.000
_cell.length_c   1.000
_cell.angle_alpha   90.00
_cell.angle_beta   90.00
_cell.angle_gamma   90.00
#
_symmetry.space_group_name_H-M   'P 1'
#
loop_
_entity.id
_entity.type
_entity.pdbx_description
1 polymer ?
#
loop_
_entity_poly.entity_id
_entity_poly.type
_entity_poly.pdbx_seq_one_letter_code
_entity_poly.pdbx_strand_id
1 'polypeptide(L)'
;VMFSNEFSLPYLTKVEPITIAAMGYVIGSLKKEITIPYGVNCLWDPIASLDLCVSVGGKFIREIISGVYASDFGLWNTNVGQTVRHQMAIGGKDIKLLYNIVPEAAKYLADRPIEEIARSTEFNNAPDALCVSGLTAGSETDTQVLSRVKASVKRTPILCNTGCNKDNIVRQLTHADGAVCATTFKYDG
;
A
#
# COMPACT_ATOMS: atom_id res chain seq x y z
N VAL A 1 7.11 -10.56 -2.45
CA VAL A 1 5.86 -10.71 -3.24
C VAL A 1 4.71 -10.10 -2.46
N MET A 2 3.69 -9.57 -3.16
CA MET A 2 2.45 -9.08 -2.55
C MET A 2 1.25 -9.66 -3.31
N PHE A 3 0.30 -10.19 -2.56
CA PHE A 3 -0.98 -10.67 -3.09
C PHE A 3 -2.04 -9.58 -2.92
N SER A 4 -2.77 -9.29 -3.98
CA SER A 4 -3.79 -8.25 -4.00
C SER A 4 -5.03 -8.74 -4.75
N ASN A 5 -6.21 -8.29 -4.35
CA ASN A 5 -7.47 -8.57 -5.03
C ASN A 5 -7.67 -7.66 -6.26
N GLU A 6 -6.61 -7.53 -7.07
CA GLU A 6 -6.68 -6.82 -8.36
C GLU A 6 -7.85 -7.34 -9.19
N PHE A 7 -8.49 -6.45 -9.93
CA PHE A 7 -9.67 -6.74 -10.76
C PHE A 7 -10.96 -7.12 -10.00
N SER A 8 -11.01 -7.01 -8.68
CA SER A 8 -12.28 -7.03 -7.93
C SER A 8 -13.04 -5.73 -8.12
N LEU A 9 -13.26 -5.36 -9.39
CA LEU A 9 -13.92 -4.12 -9.78
C LEU A 9 -15.45 -4.24 -9.76
N PRO A 10 -16.15 -3.14 -9.34
CA PRO A 10 -15.62 -1.93 -8.69
C PRO A 10 -15.14 -2.19 -7.27
N TYR A 11 -14.07 -1.51 -6.85
CA TYR A 11 -13.53 -1.69 -5.51
C TYR A 11 -14.46 -1.16 -4.43
N LEU A 12 -14.39 -1.81 -3.26
CA LEU A 12 -15.07 -1.40 -2.04
C LEU A 12 -14.09 -0.81 -1.04
N THR A 13 -14.54 0.15 -0.24
CA THR A 13 -13.75 0.68 0.90
C THR A 13 -13.77 -0.27 2.11
N LYS A 14 -14.64 -1.27 2.08
CA LYS A 14 -14.64 -2.45 2.94
C LYS A 14 -14.92 -3.67 2.08
N VAL A 15 -14.00 -4.62 2.08
CA VAL A 15 -14.14 -5.83 1.29
C VAL A 15 -15.17 -6.79 1.91
N GLU A 16 -15.82 -7.56 1.06
CA GLU A 16 -16.71 -8.61 1.49
C GLU A 16 -15.94 -9.79 2.11
N PRO A 17 -16.52 -10.52 3.08
CA PRO A 17 -15.89 -11.69 3.69
C PRO A 17 -15.42 -12.74 2.68
N ILE A 18 -16.12 -12.87 1.55
CA ILE A 18 -15.74 -13.81 0.49
C ILE A 18 -14.39 -13.47 -0.14
N THR A 19 -14.05 -12.19 -0.26
CA THR A 19 -12.76 -11.74 -0.79
C THR A 19 -11.62 -12.22 0.11
N ILE A 20 -11.76 -12.03 1.44
CA ILE A 20 -10.76 -12.47 2.41
C ILE A 20 -10.63 -14.00 2.39
N ALA A 21 -11.77 -14.72 2.36
CA ALA A 21 -11.79 -16.17 2.33
C ALA A 21 -11.13 -16.73 1.06
N ALA A 22 -11.44 -16.16 -0.11
CA ALA A 22 -10.86 -16.58 -1.39
C ALA A 22 -9.35 -16.31 -1.43
N MET A 23 -8.91 -15.12 -1.03
CA MET A 23 -7.49 -14.78 -0.97
C MET A 23 -6.74 -15.69 0.04
N GLY A 24 -7.34 -15.93 1.21
CA GLY A 24 -6.77 -16.82 2.23
C GLY A 24 -6.60 -18.24 1.71
N TYR A 25 -7.60 -18.75 0.99
CA TYR A 25 -7.52 -20.08 0.36
C TYR A 25 -6.40 -20.17 -0.68
N VAL A 26 -6.31 -19.19 -1.58
CA VAL A 26 -5.28 -19.17 -2.64
C VAL A 26 -3.88 -19.04 -2.04
N ILE A 27 -3.67 -18.09 -1.14
CA ILE A 27 -2.35 -17.88 -0.51
C ILE A 27 -1.96 -19.08 0.34
N GLY A 28 -2.92 -19.63 1.10
CA GLY A 28 -2.70 -20.83 1.91
C GLY A 28 -2.28 -22.03 1.06
N SER A 29 -2.89 -22.22 -0.10
CA SER A 29 -2.54 -23.28 -1.05
C SER A 29 -1.13 -23.12 -1.62
N LEU A 30 -0.67 -21.88 -1.83
CA LEU A 30 0.65 -21.57 -2.39
C LEU A 30 1.75 -21.45 -1.32
N LYS A 31 1.38 -21.44 -0.04
CA LYS A 31 2.31 -21.11 1.05
C LYS A 31 3.59 -21.94 1.06
N LYS A 32 3.53 -23.20 0.68
CA LYS A 32 4.70 -24.10 0.65
C LYS A 32 5.67 -23.77 -0.47
N GLU A 33 5.19 -23.10 -1.54
CA GLU A 33 5.98 -22.73 -2.70
C GLU A 33 6.63 -21.34 -2.53
N ILE A 34 6.17 -20.55 -1.55
CA ILE A 34 6.64 -19.18 -1.33
C ILE A 34 7.86 -19.22 -0.39
N THR A 35 9.04 -18.99 -0.95
CA THR A 35 10.31 -19.04 -0.21
C THR A 35 10.84 -17.65 0.20
N ILE A 36 10.17 -16.57 -0.21
CA ILE A 36 10.54 -15.18 0.08
C ILE A 36 9.46 -14.49 0.92
N PRO A 37 9.77 -13.40 1.63
CA PRO A 37 8.77 -12.63 2.36
C PRO A 37 7.63 -12.18 1.44
N TYR A 38 6.40 -12.30 1.92
CA TYR A 38 5.22 -11.84 1.20
C TYR A 38 4.29 -11.01 2.08
N GLY A 39 3.54 -10.16 1.44
CA GLY A 39 2.49 -9.35 2.04
C GLY A 39 1.18 -9.50 1.32
N VAL A 40 0.17 -8.82 1.84
CA VAL A 40 -1.18 -8.83 1.28
C VAL A 40 -1.76 -7.42 1.19
N ASN A 41 -2.72 -7.25 0.32
CA ASN A 41 -3.44 -6.01 0.12
C ASN A 41 -4.89 -6.33 -0.28
N CYS A 42 -5.81 -6.20 0.64
CA CYS A 42 -7.25 -6.25 0.36
C CYS A 42 -7.71 -4.84 0.01
N LEU A 43 -7.66 -4.49 -1.25
CA LEU A 43 -7.96 -3.15 -1.77
C LEU A 43 -9.42 -2.75 -1.48
N TRP A 44 -9.78 -1.77 -0.66
CA TRP A 44 -8.88 -0.86 0.06
C TRP A 44 -9.22 -0.92 1.56
N ASP A 45 -9.04 -2.04 2.19
CA ASP A 45 -9.47 -2.31 3.58
C ASP A 45 -8.29 -2.73 4.44
N PRO A 46 -7.68 -1.80 5.20
CA PRO A 46 -6.52 -2.10 6.03
C PRO A 46 -6.80 -3.10 7.16
N ILE A 47 -8.05 -3.17 7.65
CA ILE A 47 -8.43 -4.14 8.70
C ILE A 47 -8.48 -5.55 8.08
N ALA A 48 -9.16 -5.70 6.95
CA ALA A 48 -9.19 -6.97 6.22
C ALA A 48 -7.79 -7.43 5.77
N SER A 49 -6.94 -6.49 5.33
CA SER A 49 -5.55 -6.78 4.99
C SER A 49 -4.75 -7.30 6.18
N LEU A 50 -4.94 -6.74 7.38
CA LEU A 50 -4.31 -7.22 8.60
C LEU A 50 -4.80 -8.61 9.00
N ASP A 51 -6.12 -8.83 8.99
CA ASP A 51 -6.72 -10.13 9.32
C ASP A 51 -6.22 -11.22 8.39
N LEU A 52 -6.20 -10.94 7.09
CA LEU A 52 -5.66 -11.87 6.09
C LEU A 52 -4.16 -12.09 6.30
N CYS A 53 -3.39 -11.02 6.50
CA CYS A 53 -1.93 -11.09 6.67
C CYS A 53 -1.53 -11.98 7.85
N VAL A 54 -2.20 -11.83 9.00
CA VAL A 54 -1.98 -12.69 10.18
C VAL A 54 -2.35 -14.13 9.87
N SER A 55 -3.53 -14.37 9.28
CA SER A 55 -4.02 -15.73 9.03
C SER A 55 -3.15 -16.53 8.07
N VAL A 56 -2.58 -15.91 7.05
CA VAL A 56 -1.70 -16.58 6.09
C VAL A 56 -0.22 -16.56 6.47
N GLY A 57 0.18 -15.76 7.47
CA GLY A 57 1.57 -15.61 7.91
C GLY A 57 2.38 -14.63 7.06
N GLY A 58 1.70 -13.64 6.46
CA GLY A 58 2.31 -12.55 5.71
C GLY A 58 3.18 -11.65 6.60
N LYS A 59 4.01 -10.82 5.98
CA LYS A 59 5.00 -9.97 6.66
C LYS A 59 4.69 -8.49 6.58
N PHE A 60 3.84 -8.07 5.64
CA PHE A 60 3.48 -6.66 5.46
C PHE A 60 2.11 -6.52 4.80
N ILE A 61 1.51 -5.37 5.03
CA ILE A 61 0.39 -4.86 4.23
C ILE A 61 0.77 -3.54 3.59
N ARG A 62 0.16 -3.23 2.45
CA ARG A 62 0.26 -1.93 1.79
C ARG A 62 -1.13 -1.38 1.61
N GLU A 63 -1.45 -0.27 2.30
CA GLU A 63 -2.82 0.25 2.35
C GLU A 63 -2.87 1.76 2.50
N ILE A 64 -4.06 2.33 2.30
CA ILE A 64 -4.41 3.67 2.71
C ILE A 64 -4.78 3.60 4.18
N ILE A 65 -3.83 3.90 5.07
CA ILE A 65 -3.99 3.75 6.52
C ILE A 65 -4.22 5.10 7.20
N SER A 66 -3.72 6.18 6.60
CA SER A 66 -3.85 7.54 7.13
C SER A 66 -4.45 8.50 6.11
N GLY A 67 -5.10 9.55 6.60
CA GLY A 67 -5.70 10.59 5.78
C GLY A 67 -7.17 10.32 5.43
N VAL A 68 -7.76 11.31 4.77
CA VAL A 68 -9.13 11.23 4.22
C VAL A 68 -9.06 11.62 2.76
N TYR A 69 -9.58 10.77 1.88
CA TYR A 69 -9.50 10.95 0.43
C TYR A 69 -10.88 10.85 -0.21
N ALA A 70 -11.16 11.76 -1.15
CA ALA A 70 -12.22 11.59 -2.12
C ALA A 70 -11.66 10.83 -3.33
N SER A 71 -12.32 9.73 -3.71
CA SER A 71 -11.90 8.87 -4.80
C SER A 71 -13.07 8.52 -5.73
N ASP A 72 -12.74 7.93 -6.87
CA ASP A 72 -13.74 7.38 -7.79
C ASP A 72 -14.56 6.22 -7.17
N PHE A 73 -14.05 5.64 -6.06
CA PHE A 73 -14.67 4.53 -5.32
C PHE A 73 -15.40 4.99 -4.05
N GLY A 74 -15.49 6.30 -3.81
CA GLY A 74 -16.11 6.87 -2.63
C GLY A 74 -15.12 7.53 -1.68
N LEU A 75 -15.54 7.72 -0.43
CA LEU A 75 -14.75 8.38 0.61
C LEU A 75 -13.92 7.37 1.38
N TRP A 76 -12.60 7.52 1.37
CA TRP A 76 -11.70 6.81 2.27
C TRP A 76 -11.46 7.63 3.54
N ASN A 77 -12.23 7.31 4.55
CA ASN A 77 -12.11 7.89 5.89
C ASN A 77 -11.34 6.94 6.80
N THR A 78 -10.03 7.12 6.88
CA THR A 78 -9.15 6.21 7.63
C THR A 78 -9.15 6.50 9.13
N ASN A 79 -8.79 5.48 9.91
CA ASN A 79 -8.57 5.60 11.35
C ASN A 79 -7.29 4.85 11.75
N VAL A 80 -6.16 5.54 11.71
CA VAL A 80 -4.83 4.98 12.03
C VAL A 80 -4.82 4.33 13.41
N GLY A 81 -5.38 5.02 14.40
CA GLY A 81 -5.40 4.52 15.76
C GLY A 81 -6.16 3.20 15.92
N GLN A 82 -7.28 3.06 15.20
CA GLN A 82 -8.04 1.80 15.16
C GLN A 82 -7.23 0.70 14.46
N THR A 83 -6.64 1.00 13.31
CA THR A 83 -5.85 0.04 12.53
C THR A 83 -4.67 -0.51 13.32
N VAL A 84 -3.89 0.36 13.97
CA VAL A 84 -2.73 -0.07 14.77
C VAL A 84 -3.15 -0.86 16.01
N ARG A 85 -4.23 -0.46 16.68
CA ARG A 85 -4.75 -1.23 17.83
C ARG A 85 -5.30 -2.59 17.40
N HIS A 86 -5.97 -2.66 16.26
CA HIS A 86 -6.41 -3.93 15.69
C HIS A 86 -5.22 -4.84 15.37
N GLN A 87 -4.19 -4.32 14.71
CA GLN A 87 -2.94 -5.03 14.45
C GLN A 87 -2.38 -5.69 15.72
N MET A 88 -2.31 -4.93 16.81
CA MET A 88 -1.81 -5.44 18.09
C MET A 88 -2.75 -6.49 18.69
N ALA A 89 -4.06 -6.27 18.64
CA ALA A 89 -5.07 -7.16 19.20
C ALA A 89 -5.09 -8.55 18.54
N ILE A 90 -4.82 -8.62 17.25
CA ILE A 90 -4.78 -9.89 16.49
C ILE A 90 -3.40 -10.56 16.48
N GLY A 91 -2.43 -10.04 17.23
CA GLY A 91 -1.07 -10.60 17.29
C GLY A 91 -0.18 -10.22 16.09
N GLY A 92 -0.55 -9.20 15.33
CA GLY A 92 0.14 -8.75 14.12
C GLY A 92 1.27 -7.74 14.35
N LYS A 93 1.85 -7.63 15.56
CA LYS A 93 2.86 -6.63 15.93
C LYS A 93 4.08 -6.58 14.99
N ASP A 94 4.42 -7.70 14.37
CA ASP A 94 5.58 -7.82 13.50
C ASP A 94 5.25 -7.58 12.01
N ILE A 95 3.97 -7.37 11.68
CA ILE A 95 3.53 -7.02 10.33
C ILE A 95 3.92 -5.58 10.03
N LYS A 96 4.63 -5.39 8.91
CA LYS A 96 5.03 -4.07 8.44
C LYS A 96 3.88 -3.34 7.76
N LEU A 97 3.71 -2.06 8.11
CA LEU A 97 2.65 -1.22 7.56
C LEU A 97 3.23 -0.24 6.53
N LEU A 98 2.95 -0.49 5.25
CA LEU A 98 3.33 0.38 4.13
C LEU A 98 2.16 1.31 3.81
N TYR A 99 2.31 2.61 4.10
CA TYR A 99 1.23 3.59 3.95
C TYR A 99 1.24 4.22 2.57
N ASN A 100 0.19 4.01 1.79
CA ASN A 100 -0.01 4.76 0.55
C ASN A 100 -0.57 6.15 0.87
N ILE A 101 0.27 7.18 0.71
CA ILE A 101 -0.09 8.58 0.97
C ILE A 101 -0.44 9.37 -0.30
N VAL A 102 -0.26 8.76 -1.45
CA VAL A 102 -0.70 9.28 -2.77
C VAL A 102 -1.39 8.13 -3.50
N PRO A 103 -2.63 7.77 -3.08
CA PRO A 103 -3.37 6.70 -3.73
C PRO A 103 -3.84 7.11 -5.13
N GLU A 104 -3.98 6.12 -5.99
CA GLU A 104 -4.50 6.26 -7.34
C GLU A 104 -5.97 6.71 -7.32
N ALA A 105 -6.39 7.45 -8.34
CA ALA A 105 -7.78 7.91 -8.55
C ALA A 105 -8.40 8.62 -7.33
N ALA A 106 -7.59 9.31 -6.53
CA ALA A 106 -8.03 9.94 -5.29
C ALA A 106 -7.33 11.26 -5.00
N LYS A 107 -8.01 12.12 -4.27
CA LYS A 107 -7.46 13.38 -3.76
C LYS A 107 -7.58 13.43 -2.24
N TYR A 108 -6.49 13.81 -1.56
CA TYR A 108 -6.49 14.09 -0.14
C TYR A 108 -7.37 15.32 0.14
N LEU A 109 -8.30 15.20 1.08
CA LEU A 109 -9.28 16.27 1.34
C LEU A 109 -8.74 17.44 2.17
N ALA A 110 -7.70 17.20 2.98
CA ALA A 110 -7.04 18.31 3.66
C ALA A 110 -6.11 19.01 2.66
N ASP A 111 -6.26 20.31 2.51
CA ASP A 111 -5.42 21.12 1.62
C ASP A 111 -4.03 21.33 2.23
N ARG A 112 -3.17 20.31 2.05
CA ARG A 112 -1.82 20.27 2.59
C ARG A 112 -0.83 19.81 1.51
N PRO A 113 0.36 20.43 1.45
CA PRO A 113 1.44 19.95 0.59
C PRO A 113 1.83 18.51 0.93
N ILE A 114 2.22 17.72 -0.07
CA ILE A 114 2.58 16.31 0.11
C ILE A 114 3.75 16.12 1.09
N GLU A 115 4.67 17.08 1.15
CA GLU A 115 5.80 17.08 2.08
C GLU A 115 5.36 17.19 3.53
N GLU A 116 4.32 17.98 3.79
CA GLU A 116 3.75 18.10 5.13
C GLU A 116 2.98 16.84 5.52
N ILE A 117 2.25 16.24 4.58
CA ILE A 117 1.56 14.97 4.78
C ILE A 117 2.59 13.89 5.13
N ALA A 118 3.65 13.75 4.34
CA ALA A 118 4.70 12.75 4.57
C ALA A 118 5.38 12.93 5.94
N ARG A 119 5.81 14.15 6.25
CA ARG A 119 6.48 14.50 7.51
C ARG A 119 5.59 14.25 8.73
N SER A 120 4.33 14.67 8.66
CA SER A 120 3.39 14.44 9.76
C SER A 120 3.01 12.98 9.91
N THR A 121 2.93 12.23 8.81
CA THR A 121 2.68 10.79 8.85
C THR A 121 3.86 10.05 9.48
N GLU A 122 5.10 10.38 9.08
CA GLU A 122 6.30 9.82 9.73
C GLU A 122 6.30 10.10 11.23
N PHE A 123 6.02 11.33 11.64
CA PHE A 123 6.08 11.73 13.05
C PHE A 123 4.98 11.10 13.91
N ASN A 124 3.73 11.15 13.43
CA ASN A 124 2.57 10.75 14.25
C ASN A 124 2.25 9.25 14.17
N ASN A 125 2.56 8.61 13.04
CA ASN A 125 2.06 7.25 12.74
C ASN A 125 3.19 6.22 12.61
N ALA A 126 4.46 6.66 12.53
CA ALA A 126 5.64 5.81 12.43
C ALA A 126 5.48 4.64 11.43
N PRO A 127 5.14 4.89 10.15
CA PRO A 127 4.98 3.85 9.15
C PRO A 127 6.31 3.14 8.88
N ASP A 128 6.24 1.88 8.46
CA ASP A 128 7.44 1.14 8.03
C ASP A 128 7.93 1.58 6.63
N ALA A 129 7.03 2.10 5.79
CA ALA A 129 7.37 2.81 4.54
C ALA A 129 6.21 3.72 4.11
N LEU A 130 6.52 4.72 3.27
CA LEU A 130 5.54 5.52 2.56
C LEU A 130 5.55 5.14 1.08
N CYS A 131 4.37 4.92 0.52
CA CYS A 131 4.16 4.60 -0.88
C CYS A 131 3.60 5.81 -1.61
N VAL A 132 4.11 6.08 -2.81
CA VAL A 132 3.69 7.17 -3.70
C VAL A 132 3.32 6.58 -5.04
N SER A 133 2.06 6.75 -5.46
CA SER A 133 1.53 6.22 -6.71
C SER A 133 1.51 7.25 -7.84
N GLY A 134 1.39 6.77 -9.07
CA GLY A 134 0.98 7.55 -10.22
C GLY A 134 -0.54 7.75 -10.27
N LEU A 135 -1.06 8.26 -11.38
CA LEU A 135 -2.48 8.59 -11.54
C LEU A 135 -3.39 7.35 -11.47
N THR A 136 -2.96 6.26 -12.10
CA THR A 136 -3.70 4.98 -12.15
C THR A 136 -2.75 3.81 -11.95
N ALA A 137 -3.29 2.61 -11.73
CA ALA A 137 -2.50 1.38 -11.72
C ALA A 137 -1.69 1.26 -13.03
N GLY A 138 -0.40 0.99 -12.91
CA GLY A 138 0.53 0.93 -14.04
C GLY A 138 1.04 2.28 -14.56
N SER A 139 0.45 3.41 -14.16
CA SER A 139 0.99 4.74 -14.49
C SER A 139 2.27 5.03 -13.73
N GLU A 140 3.25 5.61 -14.42
CA GLU A 140 4.52 5.99 -13.80
C GLU A 140 4.31 7.04 -12.72
N THR A 141 4.95 6.83 -11.57
CA THR A 141 4.98 7.80 -10.48
C THR A 141 5.85 8.99 -10.86
N ASP A 142 5.37 10.21 -10.57
CA ASP A 142 6.12 11.45 -10.80
C ASP A 142 7.37 11.50 -9.91
N THR A 143 8.54 11.54 -10.54
CA THR A 143 9.84 11.60 -9.85
C THR A 143 10.02 12.88 -9.01
N GLN A 144 9.38 13.98 -9.39
CA GLN A 144 9.41 15.21 -8.60
C GLN A 144 8.64 15.04 -7.29
N VAL A 145 7.48 14.38 -7.33
CA VAL A 145 6.71 14.05 -6.11
C VAL A 145 7.51 13.11 -5.22
N LEU A 146 8.11 12.05 -5.78
CA LEU A 146 8.99 11.15 -5.02
C LEU A 146 10.13 11.90 -4.33
N SER A 147 10.84 12.76 -5.06
CA SER A 147 11.96 13.55 -4.54
C SER A 147 11.51 14.47 -3.39
N ARG A 148 10.38 15.15 -3.54
CA ARG A 148 9.82 16.04 -2.52
C ARG A 148 9.44 15.28 -1.26
N VAL A 149 8.77 14.14 -1.41
CA VAL A 149 8.42 13.25 -0.30
C VAL A 149 9.67 12.75 0.39
N LYS A 150 10.65 12.21 -0.36
CA LYS A 150 11.91 11.69 0.19
C LYS A 150 12.69 12.76 0.95
N ALA A 151 12.78 13.97 0.44
CA ALA A 151 13.45 15.08 1.10
C ALA A 151 12.76 15.56 2.38
N SER A 152 11.48 15.24 2.56
CA SER A 152 10.69 15.70 3.71
C SER A 152 10.72 14.78 4.92
N VAL A 153 11.10 13.53 4.75
CA VAL A 153 11.17 12.51 5.81
C VAL A 153 12.63 12.24 6.20
N LYS A 154 12.85 11.70 7.40
CA LYS A 154 14.20 11.47 7.93
C LYS A 154 14.58 10.00 8.03
N ARG A 155 13.61 9.13 8.25
CA ARG A 155 13.84 7.72 8.60
C ARG A 155 13.01 6.75 7.77
N THR A 156 11.83 7.18 7.35
CA THR A 156 10.86 6.30 6.69
C THR A 156 11.26 6.08 5.23
N PRO A 157 11.44 4.84 4.78
CA PRO A 157 11.68 4.53 3.38
C PRO A 157 10.53 4.97 2.47
N ILE A 158 10.88 5.44 1.27
CA ILE A 158 9.90 5.85 0.24
C ILE A 158 9.87 4.80 -0.86
N LEU A 159 8.68 4.33 -1.18
CA LEU A 159 8.48 3.35 -2.24
C LEU A 159 7.75 3.99 -3.43
N CYS A 160 8.32 3.85 -4.62
CA CYS A 160 7.61 4.08 -5.87
C CYS A 160 6.57 2.97 -6.04
N ASN A 161 5.28 3.32 -6.01
CA ASN A 161 4.21 2.34 -5.83
C ASN A 161 3.58 1.86 -7.12
N THR A 162 3.71 2.59 -8.23
CA THR A 162 3.11 2.24 -9.52
C THR A 162 4.04 2.52 -10.68
N GLY A 163 3.80 1.83 -11.80
CA GLY A 163 4.40 2.11 -13.09
C GLY A 163 5.89 1.82 -13.23
N CYS A 164 6.51 1.13 -12.27
CA CYS A 164 7.89 0.70 -12.40
C CYS A 164 8.03 -0.46 -13.38
N ASN A 165 8.98 -0.33 -14.30
CA ASN A 165 9.31 -1.31 -15.32
C ASN A 165 10.83 -1.29 -15.60
N LYS A 166 11.29 -2.17 -16.50
CA LYS A 166 12.72 -2.30 -16.85
C LYS A 166 13.35 -1.02 -17.40
N ASP A 167 12.56 -0.15 -18.04
CA ASP A 167 13.07 1.02 -18.74
C ASP A 167 13.19 2.25 -17.83
N ASN A 168 12.42 2.28 -16.73
CA ASN A 168 12.37 3.42 -15.82
C ASN A 168 12.86 3.12 -14.39
N ILE A 169 13.03 1.86 -13.98
CA ILE A 169 13.32 1.47 -12.60
C ILE A 169 14.60 2.15 -12.06
N VAL A 170 15.64 2.27 -12.86
CA VAL A 170 16.89 2.91 -12.43
C VAL A 170 16.65 4.38 -12.10
N ARG A 171 15.92 5.10 -12.96
CA ARG A 171 15.53 6.50 -12.72
C ARG A 171 14.66 6.62 -11.48
N GLN A 172 13.65 5.77 -11.32
CA GLN A 172 12.75 5.81 -10.17
C GLN A 172 13.51 5.58 -8.85
N LEU A 173 14.45 4.65 -8.81
CA LEU A 173 15.24 4.34 -7.63
C LEU A 173 16.30 5.41 -7.27
N THR A 174 16.56 6.39 -8.12
CA THR A 174 17.33 7.59 -7.70
C THR A 174 16.50 8.49 -6.77
N HIS A 175 15.18 8.37 -6.79
CA HIS A 175 14.23 9.20 -6.04
C HIS A 175 13.46 8.43 -4.95
N ALA A 176 13.60 7.10 -4.91
CA ALA A 176 12.92 6.23 -3.95
C ALA A 176 13.91 5.19 -3.38
N ASP A 177 13.54 4.58 -2.24
CA ASP A 177 14.33 3.53 -1.57
C ASP A 177 13.94 2.13 -2.05
N GLY A 178 12.82 2.01 -2.76
CA GLY A 178 12.32 0.77 -3.32
C GLY A 178 11.16 1.01 -4.28
N ALA A 179 10.69 -0.06 -4.90
CA ALA A 179 9.61 0.00 -5.87
C ALA A 179 8.68 -1.21 -5.81
N VAL A 180 7.42 -0.99 -6.14
CA VAL A 180 6.43 -2.04 -6.42
C VAL A 180 6.35 -2.21 -7.93
N CYS A 181 6.71 -3.41 -8.41
CA CYS A 181 6.66 -3.77 -9.83
C CYS A 181 5.64 -4.89 -10.01
N ALA A 182 4.62 -4.67 -10.80
CA ALA A 182 3.57 -5.64 -11.05
C ALA A 182 3.23 -5.80 -12.52
N THR A 183 2.67 -4.77 -13.14
CA THR A 183 2.16 -4.79 -14.52
C THR A 183 3.21 -5.28 -15.53
N THR A 184 4.46 -4.88 -15.36
CA THR A 184 5.58 -5.30 -16.24
C THR A 184 5.87 -6.82 -16.24
N PHE A 185 5.34 -7.57 -15.27
CA PHE A 185 5.49 -9.03 -15.16
C PHE A 185 4.24 -9.78 -15.60
N LYS A 186 3.18 -9.09 -16.03
CA LYS A 186 1.93 -9.70 -16.49
C LYS A 186 1.95 -9.80 -18.02
N TYR A 187 1.27 -10.82 -18.55
CA TYR A 187 0.96 -10.89 -19.98
C TYR A 187 -0.11 -9.84 -20.30
N ASP A 188 0.07 -9.10 -21.38
CA ASP A 188 -0.83 -8.03 -21.86
C ASP A 188 -1.06 -6.87 -20.86
N GLY A 189 -0.11 -6.60 -20.00
CA GLY A 189 -0.01 -5.41 -19.15
C GLY A 189 -0.78 -5.44 -17.88
#